data_2e41e66292de73cd9c8f070c203329e1
#
_entry.id   2e41e66292de73cd9c8f070c203329e1
#
_cell.length_a   1.000
_cell.length_b   1.000
_cell.length_c   1.000
_cell.angle_alpha   90.00
_cell.angle_beta   90.00
_cell.angle_gamma   90.00
#
_symmetry.space_group_name_H-M   'P 1'
#
loop_
_entity.id
_entity.type
_entity.pdbx_description
1 polymer ?
#
loop_
_entity_poly.entity_id
_entity_poly.type
_entity_poly.pdbx_seq_one_letter_code
_entity_poly.pdbx_strand_id
1 'polypeptide(L)'
;MTLMKTLLGAAATLALTSGIAAADPAIIYDLGGKFDKSFNEAAFNGAEKWAKETGGTYKELEMQSEAQREQALRRLAESGANPIVMTGFAFGDVLNTVAPDFPDTKFAIVDMVVEQPNVKSVVFTEDQGSYLVGMMAGLASKTGTVGFIGGMDIPLIRRFGCGYAQGVLAAKPDAKVVLNMTGTTPAAWNDPVKGAELAKGQKAQGADVIYAAAGGTGVGVLQAAADEGILGIGVDSNQNGMHPGKILTSMMKRVDVAVYNAFSEGADLKPGMQVLDLKAEGVGYAMDENNAALVTPEMKAAVDAAAEKIKSGELVVHDYMSDNTCPAASF
;
A
#
# COMPACT_ATOMS: atom_id res chain seq x y z
N MET A 1 66.27 51.73 -30.34
CA MET A 1 65.11 51.01 -30.86
C MET A 1 64.75 49.89 -29.89
N THR A 2 63.85 50.14 -29.03
CA THR A 2 63.50 49.21 -27.91
C THR A 2 62.08 48.71 -28.16
N LEU A 3 61.91 47.37 -28.40
CA LEU A 3 60.63 46.73 -28.61
C LEU A 3 60.03 46.42 -27.22
N MET A 4 58.88 47.03 -26.93
CA MET A 4 58.03 46.73 -25.78
C MET A 4 57.10 45.56 -26.15
N LYS A 5 57.24 44.40 -25.49
CA LYS A 5 56.33 43.25 -25.61
C LYS A 5 55.23 43.41 -24.54
N THR A 6 54.00 43.69 -24.98
CA THR A 6 52.80 43.64 -24.17
C THR A 6 52.33 42.18 -24.00
N LEU A 7 52.33 41.70 -22.74
CA LEU A 7 51.64 40.46 -22.37
C LEU A 7 50.17 40.75 -22.05
N LEU A 8 49.25 40.25 -22.87
CA LEU A 8 47.85 40.12 -22.51
C LEU A 8 47.65 38.88 -21.62
N GLY A 9 47.36 39.10 -20.37
CA GLY A 9 46.90 38.05 -19.45
C GLY A 9 45.39 37.80 -19.63
N ALA A 10 45.05 36.64 -20.13
CA ALA A 10 43.64 36.16 -20.15
C ALA A 10 43.28 35.62 -18.76
N ALA A 11 42.47 36.37 -18.04
CA ALA A 11 41.85 35.88 -16.79
C ALA A 11 40.64 34.97 -17.15
N ALA A 12 40.84 33.67 -16.99
CA ALA A 12 39.73 32.68 -17.09
C ALA A 12 38.93 32.76 -15.80
N THR A 13 37.75 33.37 -15.83
CA THR A 13 36.77 33.30 -14.78
C THR A 13 36.12 31.89 -14.76
N LEU A 14 36.52 31.05 -13.80
CA LEU A 14 35.80 29.83 -13.48
C LEU A 14 34.46 30.24 -12.83
N ALA A 15 33.37 30.12 -13.57
CA ALA A 15 32.06 30.18 -13.00
C ALA A 15 31.78 28.88 -12.24
N LEU A 16 31.93 28.93 -10.91
CA LEU A 16 31.44 27.90 -10.00
C LEU A 16 29.91 27.94 -10.07
N THR A 17 29.33 27.10 -10.91
CA THR A 17 27.90 26.79 -10.81
C THR A 17 27.73 25.97 -9.53
N SER A 18 27.40 26.62 -8.43
CA SER A 18 26.87 25.96 -7.24
C SER A 18 25.54 25.32 -7.65
N GLY A 19 25.59 24.08 -8.11
CA GLY A 19 24.39 23.27 -8.19
C GLY A 19 23.79 23.22 -6.78
N ILE A 20 22.59 23.76 -6.60
CA ILE A 20 21.81 23.53 -5.38
C ILE A 20 21.63 22.01 -5.33
N ALA A 21 22.33 21.33 -4.42
CA ALA A 21 22.11 19.93 -4.18
C ALA A 21 20.63 19.77 -3.81
N ALA A 22 19.90 18.97 -4.57
CA ALA A 22 18.51 18.64 -4.22
C ALA A 22 18.51 18.05 -2.80
N ALA A 23 17.55 18.46 -1.99
CA ALA A 23 17.41 17.92 -0.64
C ALA A 23 17.05 16.43 -0.72
N ASP A 24 17.70 15.62 0.12
CA ASP A 24 17.36 14.20 0.19
C ASP A 24 15.90 14.01 0.60
N PRO A 25 15.14 13.14 -0.08
CA PRO A 25 13.80 12.78 0.38
C PRO A 25 13.84 12.00 1.69
N ALA A 26 12.71 11.89 2.34
CA ALA A 26 12.57 11.06 3.54
C ALA A 26 11.28 10.27 3.55
N ILE A 27 11.28 9.15 4.27
CA ILE A 27 10.10 8.33 4.50
C ILE A 27 9.93 8.04 5.99
N ILE A 28 8.67 8.03 6.44
CA ILE A 28 8.29 7.59 7.78
C ILE A 28 7.38 6.38 7.64
N TYR A 29 7.83 5.23 8.16
CA TYR A 29 7.01 4.02 8.24
C TYR A 29 6.14 4.05 9.49
N ASP A 30 4.84 3.73 9.33
CA ASP A 30 3.92 3.66 10.47
C ASP A 30 4.13 2.39 11.30
N LEU A 31 3.38 2.30 12.40
CA LEU A 31 3.39 1.16 13.30
C LEU A 31 3.07 -0.14 12.55
N GLY A 32 3.71 -1.23 12.97
CA GLY A 32 3.64 -2.54 12.28
C GLY A 32 5.01 -3.06 11.88
N GLY A 33 5.99 -2.14 11.81
CA GLY A 33 7.37 -2.46 11.42
C GLY A 33 7.61 -2.33 9.91
N LYS A 34 8.81 -1.89 9.56
CA LYS A 34 9.25 -1.65 8.18
C LYS A 34 9.16 -2.91 7.30
N PHE A 35 9.47 -4.07 7.87
CA PHE A 35 9.51 -5.35 7.15
C PHE A 35 8.29 -6.24 7.46
N ASP A 36 7.10 -5.65 7.38
CA ASP A 36 5.81 -6.29 7.65
C ASP A 36 5.35 -7.28 6.56
N LYS A 37 6.14 -7.47 5.52
CA LYS A 37 5.84 -8.26 4.32
C LYS A 37 4.66 -7.73 3.49
N SER A 38 4.16 -6.53 3.80
CA SER A 38 2.92 -5.96 3.28
C SER A 38 3.11 -4.48 2.93
N PHE A 39 2.46 -3.58 3.66
CA PHE A 39 2.31 -2.15 3.40
C PHE A 39 3.61 -1.35 3.55
N ASN A 40 4.25 -1.45 4.72
CA ASN A 40 5.49 -0.72 4.97
C ASN A 40 6.65 -1.26 4.12
N GLU A 41 6.73 -2.59 3.93
CA GLU A 41 7.75 -3.19 3.07
C GLU A 41 7.54 -2.81 1.60
N ALA A 42 6.29 -2.65 1.13
CA ALA A 42 6.02 -2.10 -0.20
C ALA A 42 6.55 -0.66 -0.33
N ALA A 43 6.32 0.18 0.67
CA ALA A 43 6.84 1.54 0.71
C ALA A 43 8.38 1.57 0.69
N PHE A 44 9.02 0.74 1.49
CA PHE A 44 10.47 0.56 1.50
C PHE A 44 11.00 0.12 0.13
N ASN A 45 10.36 -0.84 -0.52
CA ASN A 45 10.77 -1.30 -1.85
C ASN A 45 10.69 -0.18 -2.90
N GLY A 46 9.71 0.73 -2.78
CA GLY A 46 9.61 1.91 -3.63
C GLY A 46 10.78 2.89 -3.43
N ALA A 47 11.15 3.16 -2.18
CA ALA A 47 12.28 4.02 -1.83
C ALA A 47 13.63 3.42 -2.30
N GLU A 48 13.84 2.12 -2.05
CA GLU A 48 15.03 1.40 -2.48
C GLU A 48 15.16 1.34 -4.01
N LYS A 49 14.06 1.12 -4.71
CA LYS A 49 14.05 1.17 -6.17
C LYS A 49 14.48 2.53 -6.68
N TRP A 50 13.94 3.60 -6.12
CA TRP A 50 14.32 4.96 -6.47
C TRP A 50 15.82 5.21 -6.21
N ALA A 51 16.32 4.86 -5.02
CA ALA A 51 17.72 5.04 -4.67
C ALA A 51 18.66 4.26 -5.62
N LYS A 52 18.30 3.01 -5.94
CA LYS A 52 19.07 2.16 -6.85
C LYS A 52 19.12 2.71 -8.29
N GLU A 53 18.01 3.23 -8.79
CA GLU A 53 17.90 3.70 -10.18
C GLU A 53 18.51 5.10 -10.37
N THR A 54 18.45 5.96 -9.34
CA THR A 54 18.93 7.34 -9.44
C THR A 54 20.32 7.54 -8.83
N GLY A 55 20.79 6.62 -7.99
CA GLY A 55 21.99 6.80 -7.16
C GLY A 55 21.77 7.78 -6.01
N GLY A 56 20.55 8.20 -5.75
CA GLY A 56 20.17 9.10 -4.65
C GLY A 56 20.22 8.42 -3.29
N THR A 57 20.20 9.24 -2.25
CA THR A 57 20.07 8.81 -0.86
C THR A 57 18.77 9.33 -0.27
N TYR A 58 18.26 8.68 0.75
CA TYR A 58 17.07 9.12 1.47
C TYR A 58 17.20 8.89 2.97
N LYS A 59 16.43 9.63 3.76
CA LYS A 59 16.33 9.42 5.21
C LYS A 59 15.11 8.56 5.52
N GLU A 60 15.20 7.75 6.58
CA GLU A 60 14.06 6.94 7.00
C GLU A 60 13.87 6.97 8.53
N LEU A 61 12.63 6.89 8.94
CA LEU A 61 12.25 6.72 10.35
C LEU A 61 11.15 5.64 10.45
N GLU A 62 11.24 4.83 11.49
CA GLU A 62 10.26 3.81 11.83
C GLU A 62 9.59 4.18 13.14
N MET A 63 8.26 4.26 13.15
CA MET A 63 7.50 4.60 14.34
C MET A 63 7.48 3.46 15.34
N GLN A 64 7.74 3.80 16.60
CA GLN A 64 7.66 2.86 17.72
C GLN A 64 6.43 3.14 18.62
N SER A 65 5.85 4.33 18.53
CA SER A 65 4.62 4.72 19.21
C SER A 65 3.90 5.85 18.48
N GLU A 66 2.60 5.95 18.70
CA GLU A 66 1.75 7.01 18.11
C GLU A 66 2.19 8.41 18.52
N ALA A 67 2.61 8.58 19.79
CA ALA A 67 3.03 9.87 20.32
C ALA A 67 4.28 10.46 19.64
N GLN A 68 5.04 9.66 18.91
CA GLN A 68 6.26 10.10 18.23
C GLN A 68 6.00 10.73 16.85
N ARG A 69 4.80 10.57 16.25
CA ARG A 69 4.54 10.96 14.86
C ARG A 69 4.83 12.43 14.60
N GLU A 70 4.35 13.34 15.44
CA GLU A 70 4.59 14.77 15.25
C GLU A 70 6.06 15.14 15.35
N GLN A 71 6.74 14.66 16.40
CA GLN A 71 8.16 14.92 16.59
C GLN A 71 9.01 14.36 15.44
N ALA A 72 8.69 13.17 14.95
CA ALA A 72 9.38 12.55 13.84
C ALA A 72 9.23 13.37 12.55
N LEU A 73 8.01 13.82 12.24
CA LEU A 73 7.72 14.62 11.07
C LEU A 73 8.42 15.98 11.13
N ARG A 74 8.32 16.70 12.25
CA ARG A 74 9.02 17.98 12.47
C ARG A 74 10.53 17.82 12.34
N ARG A 75 11.12 16.81 12.95
CA ARG A 75 12.55 16.54 12.89
C ARG A 75 13.06 16.37 11.45
N LEU A 76 12.31 15.66 10.59
CA LEU A 76 12.69 15.48 9.20
C LEU A 76 12.55 16.79 8.41
N ALA A 77 11.48 17.55 8.61
CA ALA A 77 11.27 18.84 7.96
C ALA A 77 12.36 19.85 8.38
N GLU A 78 12.67 19.97 9.67
CA GLU A 78 13.75 20.80 10.21
C GLU A 78 15.13 20.38 9.69
N SER A 79 15.33 19.10 9.36
CA SER A 79 16.57 18.61 8.76
C SER A 79 16.72 18.94 7.27
N GLY A 80 15.71 19.62 6.68
CA GLY A 80 15.67 19.98 5.28
C GLY A 80 15.35 18.82 4.33
N ALA A 81 14.81 17.70 4.82
CA ALA A 81 14.35 16.61 3.94
C ALA A 81 13.19 17.08 3.05
N ASN A 82 13.23 16.73 1.75
CA ASN A 82 12.21 17.18 0.79
C ASN A 82 12.22 16.29 -0.48
N PRO A 83 11.12 15.59 -0.84
CA PRO A 83 9.87 15.50 -0.08
C PRO A 83 9.97 14.59 1.14
N ILE A 84 8.95 14.66 2.03
CA ILE A 84 8.76 13.72 3.13
C ILE A 84 7.51 12.90 2.87
N VAL A 85 7.65 11.58 2.79
CA VAL A 85 6.54 10.64 2.59
C VAL A 85 6.18 9.99 3.91
N MET A 86 4.90 10.02 4.28
CA MET A 86 4.36 9.29 5.43
C MET A 86 3.51 8.14 4.94
N THR A 87 3.76 6.94 5.46
CA THR A 87 2.94 5.77 5.17
C THR A 87 1.84 5.61 6.21
N GLY A 88 0.58 5.62 5.75
CA GLY A 88 -0.56 5.32 6.58
C GLY A 88 -1.40 6.52 7.03
N PHE A 89 -2.69 6.23 7.17
CA PHE A 89 -3.74 7.20 7.49
C PHE A 89 -3.53 7.95 8.82
N ALA A 90 -2.85 7.31 9.77
CA ALA A 90 -2.70 7.83 11.14
C ALA A 90 -1.81 9.08 11.24
N PHE A 91 -1.13 9.46 10.16
CA PHE A 91 -0.40 10.73 10.07
C PHE A 91 -1.29 11.91 9.68
N GLY A 92 -2.56 11.72 9.33
CA GLY A 92 -3.42 12.77 8.79
C GLY A 92 -3.50 14.02 9.65
N ASP A 93 -3.88 13.89 10.92
CA ASP A 93 -4.02 15.03 11.85
C ASP A 93 -2.68 15.70 12.14
N VAL A 94 -1.64 14.90 12.33
CA VAL A 94 -0.28 15.40 12.55
C VAL A 94 0.21 16.21 11.35
N LEU A 95 0.03 15.67 10.14
CA LEU A 95 0.43 16.35 8.91
C LEU A 95 -0.36 17.64 8.70
N ASN A 96 -1.67 17.62 8.96
CA ASN A 96 -2.51 18.81 8.86
C ASN A 96 -2.04 19.93 9.80
N THR A 97 -1.46 19.57 10.96
CA THR A 97 -0.89 20.52 11.93
C THR A 97 0.51 21.01 11.53
N VAL A 98 1.36 20.10 11.02
CA VAL A 98 2.78 20.37 10.79
C VAL A 98 3.04 21.03 9.43
N ALA A 99 2.30 20.64 8.37
CA ALA A 99 2.58 21.12 7.01
C ALA A 99 2.56 22.64 6.86
N PRO A 100 1.67 23.40 7.52
CA PRO A 100 1.68 24.87 7.45
C PRO A 100 2.94 25.53 8.02
N ASP A 101 3.61 24.89 8.97
CA ASP A 101 4.84 25.43 9.59
C ASP A 101 6.07 25.27 8.66
N PHE A 102 5.96 24.43 7.61
CA PHE A 102 7.03 24.17 6.64
C PHE A 102 6.56 24.36 5.20
N PRO A 103 6.23 25.58 4.78
CA PRO A 103 5.58 25.84 3.48
C PRO A 103 6.45 25.46 2.26
N ASP A 104 7.76 25.44 2.42
CA ASP A 104 8.71 25.08 1.35
C ASP A 104 8.98 23.58 1.25
N THR A 105 8.61 22.80 2.28
CA THR A 105 8.73 21.35 2.29
C THR A 105 7.52 20.72 1.59
N LYS A 106 7.77 19.79 0.70
CA LYS A 106 6.75 18.96 0.07
C LYS A 106 6.51 17.72 0.91
N PHE A 107 5.24 17.39 1.10
CA PHE A 107 4.80 16.22 1.84
C PHE A 107 3.96 15.32 0.95
N ALA A 108 4.09 14.02 1.13
CA ALA A 108 3.16 13.04 0.57
C ALA A 108 2.63 12.14 1.69
N ILE A 109 1.34 11.89 1.70
CA ILE A 109 0.71 10.95 2.65
C ILE A 109 -0.02 9.85 1.88
N VAL A 110 0.17 8.61 2.33
CA VAL A 110 -0.52 7.44 1.78
C VAL A 110 -1.69 7.07 2.68
N ASP A 111 -2.84 6.77 2.06
CA ASP A 111 -4.09 6.34 2.70
C ASP A 111 -4.84 7.39 3.52
N MET A 112 -4.56 8.65 3.30
CA MET A 112 -5.31 9.75 3.91
C MET A 112 -5.36 10.97 2.99
N VAL A 113 -6.44 11.73 3.06
CA VAL A 113 -6.56 13.03 2.37
C VAL A 113 -6.30 14.14 3.37
N VAL A 114 -5.30 14.99 3.07
CA VAL A 114 -4.95 16.19 3.84
C VAL A 114 -4.91 17.38 2.88
N GLU A 115 -5.77 18.36 3.10
CA GLU A 115 -5.92 19.53 2.24
C GLU A 115 -5.00 20.67 2.69
N GLN A 116 -3.72 20.58 2.33
CA GLN A 116 -2.71 21.60 2.56
C GLN A 116 -1.98 21.93 1.25
N PRO A 117 -1.54 23.19 1.03
CA PRO A 117 -0.98 23.66 -0.25
C PRO A 117 0.35 22.99 -0.63
N ASN A 118 0.99 22.30 0.28
CA ASN A 118 2.26 21.59 0.08
C ASN A 118 2.16 20.06 0.30
N VAL A 119 0.93 19.51 0.37
CA VAL A 119 0.67 18.10 0.61
C VAL A 119 0.08 17.42 -0.63
N LYS A 120 0.67 16.30 -1.03
CA LYS A 120 0.12 15.32 -1.96
C LYS A 120 -0.49 14.16 -1.17
N SER A 121 -1.76 13.92 -1.35
CA SER A 121 -2.49 12.79 -0.75
C SER A 121 -2.62 11.67 -1.78
N VAL A 122 -2.13 10.49 -1.49
CA VAL A 122 -2.23 9.33 -2.38
C VAL A 122 -3.16 8.31 -1.75
N VAL A 123 -4.27 8.04 -2.42
CA VAL A 123 -5.29 7.07 -1.99
C VAL A 123 -5.52 6.02 -3.08
N PHE A 124 -6.06 4.88 -2.70
CA PHE A 124 -6.26 3.75 -3.60
C PHE A 124 -7.74 3.35 -3.63
N THR A 125 -8.14 2.59 -4.65
CA THR A 125 -9.46 1.96 -4.73
C THR A 125 -9.35 0.50 -4.31
N GLU A 126 -9.15 0.27 -3.02
CA GLU A 126 -8.93 -1.07 -2.46
C GLU A 126 -10.13 -2.00 -2.66
N ASP A 127 -11.33 -1.44 -2.74
CA ASP A 127 -12.57 -2.13 -3.14
C ASP A 127 -12.40 -2.84 -4.49
N GLN A 128 -11.81 -2.17 -5.50
CA GLN A 128 -11.63 -2.73 -6.84
C GLN A 128 -10.64 -3.90 -6.84
N GLY A 129 -9.46 -3.72 -6.21
CA GLY A 129 -8.48 -4.80 -6.10
C GLY A 129 -9.00 -5.98 -5.30
N SER A 130 -9.69 -5.70 -4.18
CA SER A 130 -10.30 -6.71 -3.32
C SER A 130 -11.44 -7.46 -4.01
N TYR A 131 -12.21 -6.80 -4.88
CA TYR A 131 -13.23 -7.45 -5.70
C TYR A 131 -12.61 -8.54 -6.59
N LEU A 132 -11.48 -8.26 -7.25
CA LEU A 132 -10.82 -9.23 -8.13
C LEU A 132 -10.34 -10.47 -7.36
N VAL A 133 -9.69 -10.27 -6.21
CA VAL A 133 -9.23 -11.42 -5.40
C VAL A 133 -10.40 -12.12 -4.71
N GLY A 134 -11.50 -11.41 -4.45
CA GLY A 134 -12.76 -11.99 -3.99
C GLY A 134 -13.40 -12.91 -5.02
N MET A 135 -13.45 -12.50 -6.29
CA MET A 135 -13.88 -13.38 -7.38
C MET A 135 -13.02 -14.64 -7.45
N MET A 136 -11.70 -14.47 -7.35
CA MET A 136 -10.77 -15.59 -7.37
C MET A 136 -11.01 -16.55 -6.21
N ALA A 137 -11.27 -16.02 -5.00
CA ALA A 137 -11.63 -16.83 -3.84
C ALA A 137 -12.93 -17.61 -4.03
N GLY A 138 -13.98 -16.96 -4.55
CA GLY A 138 -15.26 -17.61 -4.84
C GLY A 138 -15.13 -18.75 -5.85
N LEU A 139 -14.33 -18.54 -6.90
CA LEU A 139 -14.06 -19.57 -7.93
C LEU A 139 -13.20 -20.72 -7.41
N ALA A 140 -12.24 -20.46 -6.52
CA ALA A 140 -11.35 -21.48 -5.94
C ALA A 140 -11.99 -22.28 -4.81
N SER A 141 -12.95 -21.67 -4.08
CA SER A 141 -13.56 -22.30 -2.90
C SER A 141 -14.37 -23.54 -3.25
N LYS A 142 -14.04 -24.65 -2.58
CA LYS A 142 -14.73 -25.94 -2.67
C LYS A 142 -15.87 -26.07 -1.67
N THR A 143 -15.73 -25.44 -0.50
CA THR A 143 -16.73 -25.48 0.57
C THR A 143 -17.87 -24.48 0.36
N GLY A 144 -17.62 -23.44 -0.43
CA GLY A 144 -18.52 -22.27 -0.55
C GLY A 144 -18.41 -21.31 0.63
N THR A 145 -17.47 -21.51 1.55
CA THR A 145 -17.19 -20.57 2.65
C THR A 145 -15.80 -20.01 2.49
N VAL A 146 -15.68 -18.68 2.53
CA VAL A 146 -14.40 -17.97 2.45
C VAL A 146 -14.27 -17.00 3.60
N GLY A 147 -13.04 -16.61 3.93
CA GLY A 147 -12.75 -15.73 5.04
C GLY A 147 -12.08 -14.43 4.62
N PHE A 148 -12.29 -13.40 5.42
CA PHE A 148 -11.53 -12.15 5.40
C PHE A 148 -11.06 -11.84 6.82
N ILE A 149 -9.80 -11.51 6.98
CA ILE A 149 -9.23 -11.05 8.24
C ILE A 149 -8.57 -9.70 7.97
N GLY A 150 -9.20 -8.64 8.48
CA GLY A 150 -8.69 -7.28 8.44
C GLY A 150 -7.86 -6.96 9.67
N GLY A 151 -6.99 -5.97 9.54
CA GLY A 151 -6.23 -5.42 10.66
C GLY A 151 -7.11 -4.60 11.61
N MET A 152 -6.84 -3.31 11.71
CA MET A 152 -7.63 -2.39 12.54
C MET A 152 -9.03 -2.18 11.95
N ASP A 153 -10.07 -2.25 12.81
CA ASP A 153 -11.45 -2.04 12.41
C ASP A 153 -11.76 -0.55 12.16
N ILE A 154 -11.52 -0.13 10.93
CA ILE A 154 -11.75 1.22 10.43
C ILE A 154 -12.40 1.18 9.04
N PRO A 155 -13.05 2.27 8.59
CA PRO A 155 -13.72 2.30 7.28
C PRO A 155 -12.83 1.88 6.11
N LEU A 156 -11.55 2.28 6.10
CA LEU A 156 -10.58 1.87 5.09
C LEU A 156 -10.44 0.33 5.00
N ILE A 157 -10.34 -0.37 6.13
CA ILE A 157 -10.19 -1.84 6.12
C ILE A 157 -11.52 -2.54 5.82
N ARG A 158 -12.63 -1.94 6.21
CA ARG A 158 -13.96 -2.42 5.80
C ARG A 158 -14.18 -2.27 4.29
N ARG A 159 -13.56 -1.27 3.62
CA ARG A 159 -13.52 -1.14 2.15
C ARG A 159 -12.92 -2.38 1.49
N PHE A 160 -11.76 -2.88 1.99
CA PHE A 160 -11.17 -4.14 1.50
C PHE A 160 -12.14 -5.31 1.66
N GLY A 161 -12.69 -5.49 2.86
CA GLY A 161 -13.62 -6.58 3.15
C GLY A 161 -14.90 -6.52 2.33
N CYS A 162 -15.44 -5.32 2.11
CA CYS A 162 -16.63 -5.12 1.29
C CYS A 162 -16.38 -5.42 -0.19
N GLY A 163 -15.29 -4.90 -0.76
CA GLY A 163 -14.89 -5.22 -2.13
C GLY A 163 -14.70 -6.73 -2.32
N TYR A 164 -14.01 -7.38 -1.37
CA TYR A 164 -13.82 -8.82 -1.37
C TYR A 164 -15.15 -9.59 -1.36
N ALA A 165 -16.06 -9.26 -0.45
CA ALA A 165 -17.36 -9.93 -0.35
C ALA A 165 -18.20 -9.77 -1.63
N GLN A 166 -18.20 -8.58 -2.24
CA GLN A 166 -18.85 -8.34 -3.53
C GLN A 166 -18.29 -9.24 -4.63
N GLY A 167 -16.96 -9.34 -4.73
CA GLY A 167 -16.29 -10.23 -5.70
C GLY A 167 -16.60 -11.69 -5.48
N VAL A 168 -16.59 -12.17 -4.23
CA VAL A 168 -16.97 -13.55 -3.87
C VAL A 168 -18.38 -13.86 -4.35
N LEU A 169 -19.35 -13.02 -4.00
CA LEU A 169 -20.75 -13.26 -4.35
C LEU A 169 -21.02 -13.10 -5.85
N ALA A 170 -20.26 -12.27 -6.55
CA ALA A 170 -20.33 -12.19 -8.00
C ALA A 170 -19.90 -13.49 -8.70
N ALA A 171 -18.90 -14.16 -8.15
CA ALA A 171 -18.39 -15.44 -8.68
C ALA A 171 -19.18 -16.67 -8.16
N LYS A 172 -19.70 -16.60 -6.93
CA LYS A 172 -20.42 -17.68 -6.25
C LYS A 172 -21.54 -17.10 -5.38
N PRO A 173 -22.74 -16.89 -5.92
CA PRO A 173 -23.82 -16.17 -5.24
C PRO A 173 -24.26 -16.76 -3.89
N ASP A 174 -24.12 -18.07 -3.71
CA ASP A 174 -24.50 -18.79 -2.48
C ASP A 174 -23.33 -18.92 -1.47
N ALA A 175 -22.19 -18.27 -1.73
CA ALA A 175 -21.04 -18.36 -0.85
C ALA A 175 -21.28 -17.63 0.47
N LYS A 176 -20.70 -18.19 1.54
CA LYS A 176 -20.62 -17.55 2.86
C LYS A 176 -19.28 -16.82 3.00
N VAL A 177 -19.32 -15.55 3.37
CA VAL A 177 -18.14 -14.74 3.69
C VAL A 177 -18.08 -14.52 5.20
N VAL A 178 -16.99 -14.98 5.84
CA VAL A 178 -16.75 -14.79 7.27
C VAL A 178 -15.77 -13.63 7.42
N LEU A 179 -16.20 -12.57 8.11
CA LEU A 179 -15.39 -11.36 8.30
C LEU A 179 -14.95 -11.24 9.77
N ASN A 180 -13.67 -10.97 9.98
CA ASN A 180 -13.13 -10.62 11.30
C ASN A 180 -12.12 -9.49 11.18
N MET A 181 -12.00 -8.68 12.25
CA MET A 181 -10.92 -7.72 12.42
C MET A 181 -10.03 -8.17 13.60
N THR A 182 -8.74 -7.85 13.51
CA THR A 182 -7.78 -8.26 14.54
C THR A 182 -7.82 -7.36 15.76
N GLY A 183 -8.34 -6.13 15.62
CA GLY A 183 -8.50 -5.20 16.74
C GLY A 183 -8.98 -3.81 16.32
N THR A 184 -9.00 -2.90 17.28
CA THR A 184 -9.43 -1.49 17.10
C THR A 184 -8.30 -0.49 17.39
N THR A 185 -7.09 -0.96 17.63
CA THR A 185 -5.90 -0.15 17.91
C THR A 185 -4.77 -0.53 16.97
N PRO A 186 -3.72 0.28 16.84
CA PRO A 186 -2.58 -0.02 15.96
C PRO A 186 -1.86 -1.35 16.25
N ALA A 187 -2.01 -1.94 17.44
CA ALA A 187 -1.51 -3.29 17.74
C ALA A 187 -2.06 -4.35 16.78
N ALA A 188 -3.23 -4.09 16.17
CA ALA A 188 -3.84 -4.94 15.15
C ALA A 188 -2.95 -5.20 13.93
N TRP A 189 -1.95 -4.36 13.68
CA TRP A 189 -1.04 -4.48 12.53
C TRP A 189 0.16 -5.40 12.78
N ASN A 190 0.42 -5.78 14.03
CA ASN A 190 1.61 -6.58 14.38
C ASN A 190 1.31 -7.62 15.48
N ASP A 191 0.27 -8.43 15.25
CA ASP A 191 -0.11 -9.56 16.12
C ASP A 191 -0.35 -10.82 15.28
N PRO A 192 0.72 -11.46 14.79
CA PRO A 192 0.60 -12.67 13.97
C PRO A 192 -0.03 -13.85 14.73
N VAL A 193 0.05 -13.89 16.06
CA VAL A 193 -0.60 -14.91 16.88
C VAL A 193 -2.11 -14.77 16.79
N LYS A 194 -2.62 -13.56 16.96
CA LYS A 194 -4.05 -13.26 16.80
C LYS A 194 -4.54 -13.56 15.38
N GLY A 195 -3.73 -13.19 14.38
CA GLY A 195 -4.02 -13.53 12.98
C GLY A 195 -4.20 -15.02 12.76
N ALA A 196 -3.27 -15.84 13.28
CA ALA A 196 -3.34 -17.29 13.18
C ALA A 196 -4.55 -17.90 13.91
N GLU A 197 -4.89 -17.38 15.10
CA GLU A 197 -6.09 -17.82 15.85
C GLU A 197 -7.37 -17.57 15.05
N LEU A 198 -7.52 -16.38 14.46
CA LEU A 198 -8.68 -16.04 13.65
C LEU A 198 -8.77 -16.90 12.39
N ALA A 199 -7.65 -17.18 11.72
CA ALA A 199 -7.61 -18.05 10.55
C ALA A 199 -8.09 -19.47 10.89
N LYS A 200 -7.62 -20.05 11.98
CA LYS A 200 -8.09 -21.36 12.49
C LYS A 200 -9.58 -21.33 12.84
N GLY A 201 -10.04 -20.24 13.46
CA GLY A 201 -11.47 -20.03 13.77
C GLY A 201 -12.35 -19.97 12.52
N GLN A 202 -11.90 -19.31 11.45
CA GLN A 202 -12.61 -19.25 10.18
C GLN A 202 -12.59 -20.61 9.45
N LYS A 203 -11.46 -21.32 9.47
CA LYS A 203 -11.41 -22.70 8.96
C LYS A 203 -12.41 -23.63 9.67
N ALA A 204 -12.50 -23.53 11.00
CA ALA A 204 -13.46 -24.31 11.78
C ALA A 204 -14.92 -23.99 11.40
N GLN A 205 -15.20 -22.80 10.84
CA GLN A 205 -16.47 -22.40 10.26
C GLN A 205 -16.65 -22.84 8.80
N GLY A 206 -15.68 -23.55 8.23
CA GLY A 206 -15.72 -24.10 6.88
C GLY A 206 -14.97 -23.28 5.83
N ALA A 207 -14.30 -22.19 6.19
CA ALA A 207 -13.53 -21.40 5.22
C ALA A 207 -12.36 -22.22 4.66
N ASP A 208 -12.22 -22.22 3.33
CA ASP A 208 -11.13 -22.91 2.62
C ASP A 208 -10.26 -21.94 1.79
N VAL A 209 -10.61 -20.67 1.77
CA VAL A 209 -9.79 -19.55 1.27
C VAL A 209 -9.90 -18.38 2.24
N ILE A 210 -8.79 -17.79 2.69
CA ILE A 210 -8.79 -16.66 3.63
C ILE A 210 -7.95 -15.52 3.07
N TYR A 211 -8.56 -14.33 2.97
CA TYR A 211 -7.86 -13.10 2.60
C TYR A 211 -7.40 -12.34 3.85
N ALA A 212 -6.10 -11.99 3.89
CA ALA A 212 -5.45 -11.31 5.00
C ALA A 212 -5.10 -9.85 4.64
N ALA A 213 -5.95 -8.88 5.03
CA ALA A 213 -5.67 -7.44 4.87
C ALA A 213 -5.26 -6.84 6.24
N ALA A 214 -4.10 -7.24 6.77
CA ALA A 214 -3.75 -7.02 8.18
C ALA A 214 -2.26 -6.70 8.44
N GLY A 215 -1.50 -6.23 7.44
CA GLY A 215 -0.08 -5.92 7.63
C GLY A 215 0.71 -7.11 8.16
N GLY A 216 1.62 -6.89 9.12
CA GLY A 216 2.42 -7.94 9.75
C GLY A 216 1.62 -9.05 10.44
N THR A 217 0.42 -8.74 10.94
CA THR A 217 -0.53 -9.73 11.47
C THR A 217 -0.94 -10.73 10.39
N GLY A 218 -1.01 -10.31 9.12
CA GLY A 218 -1.32 -11.13 7.97
C GLY A 218 -0.34 -12.28 7.76
N VAL A 219 0.91 -12.14 8.18
CA VAL A 219 1.92 -13.22 8.14
C VAL A 219 1.44 -14.44 8.93
N GLY A 220 0.87 -14.21 10.12
CA GLY A 220 0.31 -15.29 10.95
C GLY A 220 -0.94 -15.92 10.32
N VAL A 221 -1.79 -15.12 9.65
CA VAL A 221 -2.96 -15.62 8.92
C VAL A 221 -2.53 -16.55 7.78
N LEU A 222 -1.60 -16.11 6.94
CA LEU A 222 -1.13 -16.88 5.79
C LEU A 222 -0.39 -18.16 6.20
N GLN A 223 0.42 -18.06 7.28
CA GLN A 223 1.07 -19.25 7.85
C GLN A 223 0.04 -20.27 8.34
N ALA A 224 -0.95 -19.82 9.12
CA ALA A 224 -1.99 -20.72 9.63
C ALA A 224 -2.84 -21.32 8.49
N ALA A 225 -3.17 -20.55 7.46
CA ALA A 225 -3.88 -21.09 6.29
C ALA A 225 -3.07 -22.19 5.59
N ALA A 226 -1.77 -21.97 5.39
CA ALA A 226 -0.87 -22.96 4.78
C ALA A 226 -0.75 -24.24 5.63
N ASP A 227 -0.57 -24.12 6.95
CA ASP A 227 -0.47 -25.24 7.89
C ASP A 227 -1.77 -26.06 7.96
N GLU A 228 -2.90 -25.38 7.89
CA GLU A 228 -4.23 -25.97 7.93
C GLU A 228 -4.69 -26.55 6.56
N GLY A 229 -3.85 -26.41 5.53
CA GLY A 229 -4.11 -26.99 4.20
C GLY A 229 -5.19 -26.24 3.40
N ILE A 230 -5.49 -24.99 3.74
CA ILE A 230 -6.39 -24.11 3.01
C ILE A 230 -5.60 -23.01 2.27
N LEU A 231 -6.26 -22.24 1.42
CA LEU A 231 -5.61 -21.22 0.62
C LEU A 231 -5.59 -19.87 1.35
N GLY A 232 -4.47 -19.15 1.23
CA GLY A 232 -4.35 -17.77 1.65
C GLY A 232 -4.47 -16.79 0.47
N ILE A 233 -4.84 -15.56 0.74
CA ILE A 233 -4.70 -14.42 -0.18
C ILE A 233 -3.94 -13.33 0.57
N GLY A 234 -2.84 -12.87 -0.04
CA GLY A 234 -2.00 -11.79 0.50
C GLY A 234 -2.53 -10.40 0.18
N VAL A 235 -1.82 -9.36 0.68
CA VAL A 235 -2.20 -7.95 0.50
C VAL A 235 -0.98 -7.05 0.32
N ASP A 236 -1.18 -5.90 -0.32
CA ASP A 236 -0.22 -4.83 -0.60
C ASP A 236 0.93 -5.28 -1.50
N SER A 237 1.83 -6.10 -0.98
CA SER A 237 2.95 -6.71 -1.68
C SER A 237 2.59 -8.08 -2.27
N ASN A 238 3.36 -8.54 -3.23
CA ASN A 238 3.24 -9.92 -3.69
C ASN A 238 3.77 -10.90 -2.62
N GLN A 239 2.84 -11.50 -1.90
CA GLN A 239 3.11 -12.47 -0.83
C GLN A 239 3.03 -13.93 -1.29
N ASN A 240 2.84 -14.19 -2.60
CA ASN A 240 2.69 -15.55 -3.15
C ASN A 240 3.88 -16.46 -2.79
N GLY A 241 5.09 -15.89 -2.76
CA GLY A 241 6.32 -16.59 -2.42
C GLY A 241 6.49 -16.95 -0.93
N MET A 242 5.63 -16.45 -0.03
CA MET A 242 5.72 -16.79 1.39
C MET A 242 5.37 -18.26 1.65
N HIS A 243 4.39 -18.78 0.93
CA HIS A 243 3.98 -20.18 1.00
C HIS A 243 3.63 -20.68 -0.41
N PRO A 244 4.63 -21.06 -1.25
CA PRO A 244 4.42 -21.48 -2.63
C PRO A 244 3.39 -22.62 -2.75
N GLY A 245 2.41 -22.45 -3.65
CA GLY A 245 1.33 -23.41 -3.83
C GLY A 245 0.26 -23.41 -2.71
N LYS A 246 0.29 -22.39 -1.80
CA LYS A 246 -0.70 -22.19 -0.74
C LYS A 246 -1.32 -20.80 -0.74
N ILE A 247 -0.66 -19.84 -1.38
CA ILE A 247 -1.21 -18.49 -1.57
C ILE A 247 -1.84 -18.45 -2.96
N LEU A 248 -3.17 -18.27 -3.00
CA LEU A 248 -3.95 -18.25 -4.23
C LEU A 248 -3.57 -17.06 -5.11
N THR A 249 -3.42 -15.92 -4.49
CA THR A 249 -2.94 -14.65 -5.08
C THR A 249 -2.63 -13.65 -3.98
N SER A 250 -2.16 -12.45 -4.34
CA SER A 250 -2.06 -11.31 -3.45
C SER A 250 -2.78 -10.10 -4.07
N MET A 251 -3.61 -9.40 -3.30
CA MET A 251 -4.17 -8.13 -3.72
C MET A 251 -3.07 -7.09 -3.68
N MET A 252 -2.65 -6.68 -4.85
CA MET A 252 -1.57 -5.69 -5.01
C MET A 252 -2.09 -4.29 -4.74
N LYS A 253 -1.41 -3.56 -3.87
CA LYS A 253 -1.61 -2.12 -3.64
C LYS A 253 -0.27 -1.44 -3.79
N ARG A 254 -0.15 -0.61 -4.82
CA ARG A 254 1.13 -0.13 -5.32
C ARG A 254 1.67 1.05 -4.51
N VAL A 255 1.83 0.82 -3.20
CA VAL A 255 2.49 1.78 -2.28
C VAL A 255 3.94 2.03 -2.71
N ASP A 256 4.59 1.02 -3.25
CA ASP A 256 5.93 1.12 -3.86
C ASP A 256 5.99 2.19 -4.96
N VAL A 257 4.98 2.22 -5.85
CA VAL A 257 4.87 3.23 -6.91
C VAL A 257 4.58 4.61 -6.35
N ALA A 258 3.72 4.71 -5.33
CA ALA A 258 3.41 5.98 -4.68
C ALA A 258 4.67 6.64 -4.08
N VAL A 259 5.48 5.88 -3.35
CA VAL A 259 6.73 6.35 -2.74
C VAL A 259 7.77 6.68 -3.81
N TYR A 260 7.99 5.78 -4.78
CA TYR A 260 8.91 5.98 -5.88
C TYR A 260 8.61 7.28 -6.64
N ASN A 261 7.34 7.51 -6.97
CA ASN A 261 6.91 8.70 -7.72
C ASN A 261 7.09 9.97 -6.88
N ALA A 262 6.73 9.94 -5.58
CA ALA A 262 6.91 11.09 -4.71
C ALA A 262 8.40 11.48 -4.59
N PHE A 263 9.29 10.51 -4.45
CA PHE A 263 10.74 10.74 -4.43
C PHE A 263 11.25 11.26 -5.78
N SER A 264 10.74 10.73 -6.89
CA SER A 264 11.14 11.15 -8.24
C SER A 264 10.65 12.56 -8.58
N GLU A 265 9.47 12.97 -8.10
CA GLU A 265 8.96 14.33 -8.25
C GLU A 265 9.77 15.34 -7.41
N GLY A 266 10.32 14.92 -6.28
CA GLY A 266 11.19 15.74 -5.44
C GLY A 266 10.52 17.06 -5.03
N ALA A 267 11.25 18.17 -5.19
CA ALA A 267 10.74 19.52 -4.90
C ALA A 267 9.58 19.95 -5.82
N ASP A 268 9.41 19.30 -6.97
CA ASP A 268 8.33 19.57 -7.93
C ASP A 268 7.04 18.82 -7.61
N LEU A 269 7.00 18.07 -6.52
CA LEU A 269 5.82 17.32 -6.06
C LEU A 269 4.58 18.23 -6.05
N LYS A 270 3.55 17.81 -6.81
CA LYS A 270 2.31 18.59 -6.93
C LYS A 270 1.36 18.24 -5.79
N PRO A 271 0.88 19.25 -5.05
CA PRO A 271 -0.12 19.03 -4.00
C PRO A 271 -1.46 18.60 -4.58
N GLY A 272 -2.33 18.10 -3.70
CA GLY A 272 -3.67 17.64 -4.04
C GLY A 272 -3.84 16.13 -3.92
N MET A 273 -5.03 15.64 -4.22
CA MET A 273 -5.37 14.22 -4.13
C MET A 273 -5.04 13.49 -5.44
N GLN A 274 -4.37 12.36 -5.32
CA GLN A 274 -4.14 11.39 -6.39
C GLN A 274 -4.82 10.08 -6.00
N VAL A 275 -5.69 9.58 -6.88
CA VAL A 275 -6.31 8.25 -6.73
C VAL A 275 -5.56 7.27 -7.64
N LEU A 276 -5.05 6.21 -7.04
CA LEU A 276 -4.41 5.09 -7.73
C LEU A 276 -5.41 3.93 -7.78
N ASP A 277 -6.23 3.92 -8.80
CA ASP A 277 -7.27 2.93 -9.06
C ASP A 277 -6.74 1.75 -9.91
N LEU A 278 -7.65 0.81 -10.23
CA LEU A 278 -7.34 -0.33 -11.08
C LEU A 278 -6.91 0.10 -12.50
N LYS A 279 -7.46 1.20 -13.03
CA LYS A 279 -7.10 1.73 -14.35
C LYS A 279 -5.70 2.36 -14.38
N ALA A 280 -5.32 2.98 -13.26
CA ALA A 280 -3.97 3.52 -13.04
C ALA A 280 -2.96 2.45 -12.57
N GLU A 281 -3.37 1.17 -12.55
CA GLU A 281 -2.56 0.05 -12.06
C GLU A 281 -2.09 0.23 -10.59
N GLY A 282 -2.83 1.04 -9.82
CA GLY A 282 -2.57 1.27 -8.41
C GLY A 282 -2.98 0.11 -7.52
N VAL A 283 -3.98 -0.66 -7.96
CA VAL A 283 -4.43 -1.90 -7.32
C VAL A 283 -4.58 -3.00 -8.37
N GLY A 284 -4.58 -4.25 -7.93
CA GLY A 284 -4.69 -5.40 -8.83
C GLY A 284 -4.51 -6.72 -8.09
N TYR A 285 -4.07 -7.76 -8.79
CA TYR A 285 -3.75 -9.05 -8.20
C TYR A 285 -2.44 -9.62 -8.77
N ALA A 286 -1.75 -10.43 -7.98
CA ALA A 286 -0.46 -11.00 -8.36
C ALA A 286 -0.61 -12.37 -9.04
N MET A 287 0.18 -12.58 -10.11
CA MET A 287 0.37 -13.88 -10.76
C MET A 287 1.86 -14.12 -10.97
N ASP A 288 2.35 -15.26 -10.50
CA ASP A 288 3.73 -15.72 -10.68
C ASP A 288 3.82 -17.25 -10.61
N GLU A 289 5.03 -17.79 -10.64
CA GLU A 289 5.29 -19.23 -10.57
C GLU A 289 4.79 -19.89 -9.27
N ASN A 290 4.66 -19.14 -8.17
CA ASN A 290 4.27 -19.70 -6.87
C ASN A 290 2.77 -20.01 -6.80
N ASN A 291 1.94 -19.32 -7.58
CA ASN A 291 0.49 -19.52 -7.60
C ASN A 291 -0.07 -20.01 -8.95
N ALA A 292 0.74 -20.12 -9.98
CA ALA A 292 0.30 -20.50 -11.33
C ALA A 292 -0.48 -21.83 -11.37
N ALA A 293 -0.15 -22.79 -10.52
CA ALA A 293 -0.84 -24.07 -10.45
C ALA A 293 -2.21 -24.00 -9.72
N LEU A 294 -2.47 -22.93 -8.96
CA LEU A 294 -3.71 -22.74 -8.20
C LEU A 294 -4.79 -22.00 -9.02
N VAL A 295 -4.36 -21.16 -9.97
CA VAL A 295 -5.24 -20.31 -10.77
C VAL A 295 -5.42 -20.91 -12.15
N THR A 296 -6.60 -21.47 -12.43
CA THR A 296 -6.87 -22.04 -13.75
C THR A 296 -7.00 -20.94 -14.81
N PRO A 297 -6.78 -21.26 -16.11
CA PRO A 297 -6.99 -20.29 -17.20
C PRO A 297 -8.39 -19.66 -17.19
N GLU A 298 -9.42 -20.44 -16.82
CA GLU A 298 -10.82 -19.98 -16.74
C GLU A 298 -11.02 -19.00 -15.59
N MET A 299 -10.42 -19.26 -14.43
CA MET A 299 -10.44 -18.33 -13.28
C MET A 299 -9.79 -17.03 -13.68
N LYS A 300 -8.59 -17.08 -14.27
CA LYS A 300 -7.88 -15.89 -14.70
C LYS A 300 -8.70 -15.08 -15.72
N ALA A 301 -9.25 -15.75 -16.74
CA ALA A 301 -10.05 -15.09 -17.77
C ALA A 301 -11.30 -14.40 -17.19
N ALA A 302 -11.97 -15.02 -16.22
CA ALA A 302 -13.14 -14.41 -15.56
C ALA A 302 -12.76 -13.16 -14.75
N VAL A 303 -11.65 -13.22 -14.00
CA VAL A 303 -11.15 -12.09 -13.19
C VAL A 303 -10.64 -10.97 -14.08
N ASP A 304 -9.91 -11.26 -15.16
CA ASP A 304 -9.46 -10.26 -16.14
C ASP A 304 -10.64 -9.56 -16.83
N ALA A 305 -11.68 -10.31 -17.19
CA ALA A 305 -12.88 -9.73 -17.79
C ALA A 305 -13.61 -8.77 -16.83
N ALA A 306 -13.64 -9.12 -15.53
CA ALA A 306 -14.19 -8.22 -14.51
C ALA A 306 -13.30 -6.98 -14.33
N ALA A 307 -11.98 -7.14 -14.35
CA ALA A 307 -11.05 -6.01 -14.27
C ALA A 307 -11.28 -5.01 -15.42
N GLU A 308 -11.45 -5.49 -16.66
CA GLU A 308 -11.74 -4.61 -17.81
C GLU A 308 -13.09 -3.90 -17.68
N LYS A 309 -14.12 -4.56 -17.14
CA LYS A 309 -15.40 -3.92 -16.86
C LYS A 309 -15.32 -2.85 -15.77
N ILE A 310 -14.49 -3.07 -14.73
CA ILE A 310 -14.23 -2.05 -13.70
C ILE A 310 -13.49 -0.86 -14.32
N LYS A 311 -12.43 -1.10 -15.10
CA LYS A 311 -11.64 -0.04 -15.76
C LYS A 311 -12.47 0.78 -16.73
N SER A 312 -13.44 0.17 -17.42
CA SER A 312 -14.34 0.86 -18.34
C SER A 312 -15.51 1.56 -17.65
N GLY A 313 -15.76 1.29 -16.36
CA GLY A 313 -16.92 1.78 -15.61
C GLY A 313 -18.21 1.01 -15.88
N GLU A 314 -18.19 -0.09 -16.65
CA GLU A 314 -19.34 -0.98 -16.85
C GLU A 314 -19.72 -1.69 -15.54
N LEU A 315 -18.73 -2.07 -14.74
CA LEU A 315 -18.91 -2.63 -13.40
C LEU A 315 -18.40 -1.63 -12.36
N VAL A 316 -19.31 -1.22 -11.47
CA VAL A 316 -18.98 -0.35 -10.35
C VAL A 316 -18.96 -1.19 -9.07
N VAL A 317 -17.80 -1.29 -8.43
CA VAL A 317 -17.68 -1.89 -7.10
C VAL A 317 -18.15 -0.86 -6.08
N HIS A 318 -19.03 -1.25 -5.16
CA HIS A 318 -19.50 -0.33 -4.12
C HIS A 318 -18.36 -0.04 -3.12
N ASP A 319 -18.05 1.24 -2.96
CA ASP A 319 -17.04 1.71 -2.02
C ASP A 319 -17.67 1.90 -0.63
N TYR A 320 -17.27 1.07 0.35
CA TYR A 320 -17.72 1.18 1.75
C TYR A 320 -17.55 2.59 2.32
N MET A 321 -16.49 3.29 1.94
CA MET A 321 -16.19 4.64 2.47
C MET A 321 -17.14 5.71 1.96
N SER A 322 -17.96 5.42 0.94
CA SER A 322 -18.92 6.40 0.39
C SER A 322 -20.12 6.63 1.33
N ASP A 323 -20.55 5.60 2.06
CA ASP A 323 -21.76 5.64 2.89
C ASP A 323 -21.71 4.76 4.16
N ASN A 324 -20.55 4.13 4.43
CA ASN A 324 -20.31 3.19 5.53
C ASN A 324 -21.25 1.97 5.51
N THR A 325 -21.72 1.55 4.33
CA THR A 325 -22.51 0.33 4.15
C THR A 325 -21.81 -0.66 3.20
N CYS A 326 -22.21 -1.92 3.27
CA CYS A 326 -21.76 -2.94 2.33
C CYS A 326 -22.95 -3.78 1.86
N PRO A 327 -23.25 -3.83 0.55
CA PRO A 327 -24.37 -4.60 0.03
C PRO A 327 -24.16 -6.12 0.11
N ALA A 328 -22.91 -6.56 0.29
CA ALA A 328 -22.51 -7.97 0.24
C ALA A 328 -22.18 -8.57 1.61
N ALA A 329 -22.09 -7.77 2.66
CA ALA A 329 -21.68 -8.23 3.99
C ALA A 329 -22.11 -7.26 5.10
N SER A 330 -22.13 -7.77 6.34
CA SER A 330 -22.29 -6.96 7.56
C SER A 330 -21.01 -7.00 8.37
N PHE A 331 -20.53 -5.83 8.84
CA PHE A 331 -19.36 -5.66 9.68
C PHE A 331 -19.73 -5.41 11.12
#